data_ea22320d4c28581188990086f7aaf31e
#
_entry.id   ea22320d4c28581188990086f7aaf31e
#
_cell.length_a   1.000
_cell.length_b   1.000
_cell.length_c   1.000
_cell.angle_alpha   90.00
_cell.angle_beta   90.00
_cell.angle_gamma   90.00
#
_symmetry.space_group_name_H-M   'P 1'
#
loop_
_entity.id
_entity.type
_entity.pdbx_description
1 polymer ?
#
loop_
_entity_poly.entity_id
_entity_poly.type
_entity_poly.pdbx_seq_one_letter_code
_entity_poly.pdbx_strand_id
1 'polypeptide(L)'
;TAAYTSNFTPPTAPLTAVTNTKFLLNPETSISDLSQKSEIACFGDAATSTTQVKFAGTKSIYLDGTGDYLQISNVEDSWISGYTGDFTVELWWYPTNVSNGTYQEILTAGVGFQLYMSPAAGLSLVLSSNNTSSYFLDFWQEHTMTINTWQHLAVVRNGNVYTLYVDGVSKATTTSSSTFSSGTDPVQLGVYGGTLYPAVGYFQDLRITKGLARYTANFTPPTAELEG
;
A
#
# COMPACT_ATOMS: atom_id res chain seq x y z
N THR A 1 -1.44 8.58 19.51
CA THR A 1 -1.83 9.88 20.15
C THR A 1 -2.42 10.73 19.04
N ALA A 2 -3.66 11.28 19.22
CA ALA A 2 -4.21 12.22 18.25
C ALA A 2 -3.26 13.42 18.13
N ALA A 3 -2.91 13.81 16.91
CA ALA A 3 -2.04 14.96 16.67
C ALA A 3 -2.71 16.27 17.09
N TYR A 4 -4.05 16.32 17.01
CA TYR A 4 -4.85 17.50 17.36
C TYR A 4 -6.05 17.10 18.20
N THR A 5 -6.24 17.77 19.33
CA THR A 5 -7.36 17.52 20.27
C THR A 5 -8.36 18.68 20.35
N SER A 6 -8.12 19.75 19.59
CA SER A 6 -8.94 20.97 19.53
C SER A 6 -8.81 21.63 18.16
N ASN A 7 -9.55 22.70 17.89
CA ASN A 7 -9.39 23.50 16.68
C ASN A 7 -7.94 23.97 16.52
N PHE A 8 -7.35 23.81 15.36
CA PHE A 8 -5.98 24.21 15.06
C PHE A 8 -5.90 24.95 13.72
N THR A 9 -4.85 25.70 13.52
CA THR A 9 -4.54 26.29 12.22
C THR A 9 -3.83 25.22 11.40
N PRO A 10 -4.30 24.88 10.18
CA PRO A 10 -3.60 23.93 9.34
C PRO A 10 -2.15 24.35 9.08
N PRO A 11 -1.19 23.41 9.03
CA PRO A 11 0.18 23.72 8.67
C PRO A 11 0.26 24.39 7.30
N THR A 12 1.11 25.37 7.16
CA THR A 12 1.37 26.09 5.89
C THR A 12 2.61 25.56 5.17
N ALA A 13 3.27 24.54 5.72
CA ALA A 13 4.43 23.86 5.16
C ALA A 13 4.17 22.35 5.13
N PRO A 14 4.90 21.58 4.28
CA PRO A 14 4.83 20.12 4.28
C PRO A 14 5.04 19.57 5.69
N LEU A 15 4.20 18.63 6.09
CA LEU A 15 4.31 18.00 7.39
C LEU A 15 5.51 17.06 7.42
N THR A 16 6.21 17.06 8.55
CA THR A 16 7.26 16.05 8.80
C THR A 16 6.62 14.75 9.25
N ALA A 17 7.26 13.63 8.90
CA ALA A 17 6.78 12.30 9.24
C ALA A 17 6.44 12.20 10.74
N VAL A 18 5.20 11.81 11.07
CA VAL A 18 4.80 11.60 12.47
C VAL A 18 5.41 10.32 13.04
N THR A 19 5.51 10.26 14.35
CA THR A 19 5.99 9.07 15.07
C THR A 19 5.27 7.81 14.59
N ASN A 20 6.04 6.76 14.30
CA ASN A 20 5.61 5.45 13.78
C ASN A 20 5.39 5.36 12.25
N THR A 21 5.35 6.44 11.49
CA THR A 21 5.44 6.34 10.02
C THR A 21 6.85 5.88 9.64
N LYS A 22 6.93 4.82 8.87
CA LYS A 22 8.19 4.22 8.43
C LYS A 22 8.45 4.41 6.95
N PHE A 23 7.39 4.65 6.20
CA PHE A 23 7.43 4.98 4.80
C PHE A 23 6.22 5.83 4.43
N LEU A 24 6.43 6.87 3.64
CA LEU A 24 5.39 7.71 3.07
C LEU A 24 5.79 8.15 1.66
N LEU A 25 5.12 7.57 0.68
CA LEU A 25 5.26 7.97 -0.71
C LEU A 25 4.22 9.03 -1.04
N ASN A 26 4.68 10.25 -1.25
CA ASN A 26 3.88 11.34 -1.77
C ASN A 26 4.60 11.93 -3.00
N PRO A 27 4.02 11.89 -4.20
CA PRO A 27 4.69 12.24 -5.44
C PRO A 27 4.65 13.74 -5.78
N GLU A 28 4.37 14.64 -4.85
CA GLU A 28 4.14 16.07 -5.11
C GLU A 28 5.33 16.78 -5.79
N THR A 29 6.53 16.54 -5.32
CA THR A 29 7.75 17.15 -5.88
C THR A 29 8.58 16.14 -6.68
N SER A 30 8.64 14.90 -6.21
CA SER A 30 9.38 13.78 -6.80
C SER A 30 8.84 12.48 -6.25
N ILE A 31 9.12 11.37 -6.92
CA ILE A 31 8.84 10.04 -6.36
C ILE A 31 9.91 9.76 -5.30
N SER A 32 9.58 10.01 -4.05
CA SER A 32 10.50 9.87 -2.92
C SER A 32 9.77 9.50 -1.64
N ASP A 33 10.50 8.89 -0.70
CA ASP A 33 10.01 8.62 0.64
C ASP A 33 10.15 9.85 1.53
N LEU A 34 9.05 10.47 1.90
CA LEU A 34 9.04 11.64 2.78
C LEU A 34 9.45 11.31 4.21
N SER A 35 9.42 10.04 4.63
CA SER A 35 9.99 9.62 5.92
C SER A 35 11.52 9.60 5.91
N GLN A 36 12.14 9.70 4.74
CA GLN A 36 13.58 9.68 4.50
C GLN A 36 14.31 8.41 5.01
N LYS A 37 13.60 7.28 5.04
CA LYS A 37 14.12 6.00 5.54
C LYS A 37 14.39 4.99 4.45
N SER A 38 13.88 5.22 3.25
CA SER A 38 13.98 4.30 2.13
C SER A 38 14.37 5.03 0.85
N GLU A 39 15.04 4.31 -0.01
CA GLU A 39 15.31 4.76 -1.37
C GLU A 39 14.27 4.16 -2.31
N ILE A 40 13.83 4.92 -3.30
CA ILE A 40 12.88 4.50 -4.31
C ILE A 40 13.56 4.52 -5.66
N ALA A 41 13.61 3.38 -6.32
CA ALA A 41 13.99 3.26 -7.72
C ALA A 41 12.74 3.15 -8.59
N CYS A 42 12.66 3.98 -9.63
CA CYS A 42 11.61 3.91 -10.65
C CYS A 42 12.12 3.09 -11.83
N PHE A 43 11.29 2.21 -12.34
CA PHE A 43 11.57 1.36 -13.49
C PHE A 43 10.56 1.61 -14.61
N GLY A 44 10.97 1.32 -15.84
CA GLY A 44 10.17 1.67 -17.02
C GLY A 44 10.11 3.19 -17.22
N ASP A 45 8.94 3.66 -17.55
CA ASP A 45 8.62 5.09 -17.62
C ASP A 45 7.63 5.53 -16.52
N ALA A 46 7.61 4.79 -15.40
CA ALA A 46 6.87 5.14 -14.20
C ALA A 46 7.11 6.60 -13.79
N ALA A 47 6.06 7.41 -13.77
CA ALA A 47 6.16 8.85 -13.61
C ALA A 47 5.04 9.44 -12.75
N THR A 48 5.28 10.66 -12.26
CA THR A 48 4.21 11.44 -11.63
C THR A 48 3.20 11.91 -12.66
N SER A 49 1.92 11.96 -12.28
CA SER A 49 0.83 12.35 -13.14
C SER A 49 -0.14 13.29 -12.42
N THR A 50 -0.70 14.23 -13.18
CA THR A 50 -1.83 15.07 -12.76
C THR A 50 -3.13 14.70 -13.47
N THR A 51 -3.10 13.64 -14.31
CA THR A 51 -4.26 13.22 -15.11
C THR A 51 -5.36 12.62 -14.26
N GLN A 52 -4.98 11.75 -13.31
CA GLN A 52 -5.89 11.19 -12.32
C GLN A 52 -5.24 11.40 -10.95
N VAL A 53 -5.88 12.19 -10.10
CA VAL A 53 -5.44 12.45 -8.73
C VAL A 53 -6.58 12.20 -7.76
N LYS A 54 -6.28 11.67 -6.60
CA LYS A 54 -7.28 11.49 -5.54
C LYS A 54 -7.65 12.80 -4.88
N PHE A 55 -6.69 13.68 -4.68
CA PHE A 55 -6.86 14.98 -4.02
C PHE A 55 -6.56 16.11 -5.00
N ALA A 56 -7.41 17.13 -5.04
CA ALA A 56 -7.27 18.24 -5.98
C ALA A 56 -5.98 19.03 -5.71
N GLY A 57 -5.22 19.30 -6.76
CA GLY A 57 -3.95 20.05 -6.68
C GLY A 57 -2.73 19.20 -6.37
N THR A 58 -2.89 17.88 -6.26
CA THR A 58 -1.82 16.92 -5.95
C THR A 58 -1.38 16.14 -7.20
N LYS A 59 -0.48 15.17 -7.01
CA LYS A 59 -0.03 14.23 -8.06
C LYS A 59 -0.24 12.79 -7.61
N SER A 60 -0.34 11.92 -8.60
CA SER A 60 -0.29 10.47 -8.45
C SER A 60 0.93 9.88 -9.15
N ILE A 61 1.13 8.58 -9.05
CA ILE A 61 2.10 7.82 -9.83
C ILE A 61 1.31 7.01 -10.86
N TYR A 62 1.66 7.14 -12.11
CA TYR A 62 1.09 6.38 -13.22
C TYR A 62 2.02 5.22 -13.59
N LEU A 63 1.42 4.04 -13.73
CA LEU A 63 2.04 2.83 -14.27
C LEU A 63 1.21 2.36 -15.46
N ASP A 64 1.82 2.16 -16.62
CA ASP A 64 1.12 1.77 -17.86
C ASP A 64 0.98 0.26 -18.03
N GLY A 65 1.63 -0.53 -17.16
CA GLY A 65 1.63 -1.99 -17.22
C GLY A 65 2.70 -2.58 -18.12
N THR A 66 3.65 -1.78 -18.61
CA THR A 66 4.71 -2.24 -19.51
C THR A 66 6.09 -1.96 -18.94
N GLY A 67 6.51 -2.77 -17.97
CA GLY A 67 7.83 -2.62 -17.33
C GLY A 67 7.88 -1.55 -16.24
N ASP A 68 6.75 -0.92 -15.94
CA ASP A 68 6.63 0.13 -14.94
C ASP A 68 6.45 -0.45 -13.54
N TYR A 69 7.28 0.00 -12.62
CA TYR A 69 7.11 -0.27 -11.19
C TYR A 69 8.02 0.61 -10.35
N LEU A 70 7.75 0.66 -9.05
CA LEU A 70 8.65 1.22 -8.07
C LEU A 70 9.25 0.10 -7.22
N GLN A 71 10.54 0.21 -6.91
CA GLN A 71 11.21 -0.65 -5.95
C GLN A 71 11.69 0.19 -4.77
N ILE A 72 11.32 -0.25 -3.57
CA ILE A 72 11.65 0.39 -2.32
C ILE A 72 12.78 -0.40 -1.69
N SER A 73 13.94 0.24 -1.48
CA SER A 73 15.17 -0.34 -0.92
C SER A 73 15.50 0.20 0.46
N ASN A 74 16.43 -0.44 1.15
CA ASN A 74 16.89 -0.04 2.49
C ASN A 74 15.81 0.04 3.54
N VAL A 75 15.03 -0.99 3.61
CA VAL A 75 13.81 -1.06 4.41
C VAL A 75 14.00 -1.64 5.82
N GLU A 76 15.22 -1.69 6.37
CA GLU A 76 15.48 -2.38 7.65
C GLU A 76 14.51 -2.00 8.78
N ASP A 77 14.16 -0.73 8.92
CA ASP A 77 13.16 -0.30 9.90
C ASP A 77 11.84 0.18 9.27
N SER A 78 11.78 0.35 7.96
CA SER A 78 10.60 0.88 7.26
C SER A 78 9.62 -0.20 6.82
N TRP A 79 10.07 -1.45 6.63
CA TRP A 79 9.19 -2.55 6.28
C TRP A 79 8.81 -3.40 7.50
N ILE A 80 7.73 -4.14 7.36
CA ILE A 80 7.07 -4.89 8.44
C ILE A 80 7.33 -6.40 8.38
N SER A 81 8.25 -6.87 7.51
CA SER A 81 8.64 -8.29 7.44
C SER A 81 9.19 -8.77 8.79
N GLY A 82 8.67 -9.88 9.29
CA GLY A 82 9.05 -10.45 10.58
C GLY A 82 8.60 -9.63 11.80
N TYR A 83 7.91 -8.52 11.62
CA TYR A 83 7.45 -7.68 12.70
C TYR A 83 6.24 -8.30 13.42
N THR A 84 6.33 -8.44 14.74
CA THR A 84 5.31 -9.09 15.57
C THR A 84 4.28 -8.14 16.17
N GLY A 85 4.49 -6.83 16.06
CA GLY A 85 3.60 -5.81 16.61
C GLY A 85 2.53 -5.35 15.61
N ASP A 86 1.78 -4.35 16.01
CA ASP A 86 0.73 -3.72 15.21
C ASP A 86 1.32 -2.97 14.01
N PHE A 87 0.61 -2.99 12.90
CA PHE A 87 0.99 -2.21 11.74
C PHE A 87 -0.21 -1.82 10.87
N THR A 88 0.02 -0.84 10.00
CA THR A 88 -0.90 -0.49 8.91
C THR A 88 -0.11 -0.24 7.65
N VAL A 89 -0.55 -0.86 6.56
CA VAL A 89 -0.12 -0.56 5.19
C VAL A 89 -1.34 -0.05 4.45
N GLU A 90 -1.27 1.13 3.87
CA GLU A 90 -2.41 1.75 3.21
C GLU A 90 -1.99 2.57 2.00
N LEU A 91 -2.88 2.63 1.00
CA LEU A 91 -2.65 3.40 -0.22
C LEU A 91 -3.99 3.71 -0.91
N TRP A 92 -3.94 4.67 -1.84
CA TRP A 92 -4.99 4.86 -2.83
C TRP A 92 -4.60 4.21 -4.15
N TRP A 93 -5.55 3.46 -4.73
CA TRP A 93 -5.40 2.77 -6.01
C TRP A 93 -6.55 3.12 -6.96
N TYR A 94 -6.21 3.43 -8.21
CA TYR A 94 -7.15 3.72 -9.29
C TYR A 94 -6.81 2.80 -10.47
N PRO A 95 -7.39 1.59 -10.53
CA PRO A 95 -7.18 0.68 -11.65
C PRO A 95 -7.86 1.23 -12.91
N THR A 96 -7.14 1.26 -14.03
CA THR A 96 -7.71 1.68 -15.33
C THR A 96 -8.12 0.51 -16.20
N ASN A 97 -7.69 -0.69 -15.84
CA ASN A 97 -7.93 -1.89 -16.62
C ASN A 97 -8.00 -3.13 -15.71
N VAL A 98 -8.77 -4.13 -16.12
CA VAL A 98 -8.70 -5.51 -15.62
C VAL A 98 -7.75 -6.29 -16.52
N SER A 99 -6.51 -6.02 -16.52
CA SER A 99 -5.45 -6.68 -17.27
C SER A 99 -5.86 -7.99 -18.02
N ASN A 100 -6.05 -7.93 -19.29
CA ASN A 100 -6.25 -9.00 -20.31
C ASN A 100 -6.11 -10.48 -19.86
N GLY A 101 -6.71 -10.87 -18.73
CA GLY A 101 -6.69 -12.23 -18.19
C GLY A 101 -5.51 -12.56 -17.26
N THR A 102 -4.73 -11.57 -16.82
CA THR A 102 -3.65 -11.77 -15.85
C THR A 102 -3.92 -11.04 -14.52
N TYR A 103 -3.15 -11.36 -13.48
CA TYR A 103 -3.17 -10.64 -12.21
C TYR A 103 -2.49 -9.27 -12.36
N GLN A 104 -2.77 -8.36 -11.43
CA GLN A 104 -2.07 -7.08 -11.27
C GLN A 104 -1.62 -6.95 -9.82
N GLU A 105 -0.31 -6.91 -9.60
CA GLU A 105 0.25 -6.73 -8.27
C GLU A 105 0.20 -5.26 -7.87
N ILE A 106 -0.45 -4.99 -6.77
CA ILE A 106 -0.57 -3.63 -6.22
C ILE A 106 0.65 -3.33 -5.36
N LEU A 107 0.93 -4.20 -4.38
CA LEU A 107 2.09 -4.08 -3.51
C LEU A 107 2.59 -5.46 -3.12
N THR A 108 3.88 -5.69 -3.30
CA THR A 108 4.50 -6.99 -2.98
C THR A 108 5.77 -6.84 -2.15
N ALA A 109 6.09 -7.90 -1.41
CA ALA A 109 7.41 -8.13 -0.84
C ALA A 109 7.68 -9.64 -0.91
N GLY A 110 8.19 -10.06 -2.07
CA GLY A 110 8.31 -11.48 -2.42
C GLY A 110 6.97 -12.22 -2.36
N VAL A 111 7.02 -13.51 -2.06
CA VAL A 111 5.83 -14.34 -1.79
C VAL A 111 5.28 -14.07 -0.38
N GLY A 112 6.07 -13.42 0.47
CA GLY A 112 5.71 -13.16 1.87
C GLY A 112 4.53 -12.22 2.05
N PHE A 113 4.40 -11.23 1.16
CA PHE A 113 3.30 -10.27 1.15
C PHE A 113 2.91 -9.96 -0.29
N GLN A 114 1.67 -10.24 -0.66
CA GLN A 114 1.12 -9.90 -1.97
C GLN A 114 -0.29 -9.33 -1.80
N LEU A 115 -0.47 -8.07 -2.17
CA LEU A 115 -1.76 -7.42 -2.34
C LEU A 115 -1.96 -7.21 -3.84
N TYR A 116 -2.96 -7.86 -4.41
CA TYR A 116 -3.13 -7.89 -5.85
C TYR A 116 -4.59 -7.92 -6.30
N MET A 117 -4.82 -7.58 -7.56
CA MET A 117 -6.09 -7.68 -8.24
C MET A 117 -6.09 -8.86 -9.22
N SER A 118 -7.10 -9.70 -9.14
CA SER A 118 -7.30 -10.82 -10.08
C SER A 118 -7.84 -10.34 -11.44
N PRO A 119 -7.81 -11.20 -12.49
CA PRO A 119 -8.41 -10.88 -13.79
C PRO A 119 -9.89 -10.51 -13.76
N ALA A 120 -10.61 -10.94 -12.71
CA ALA A 120 -12.02 -10.62 -12.49
C ALA A 120 -12.21 -9.36 -11.63
N ALA A 121 -11.18 -8.51 -11.50
CA ALA A 121 -11.12 -7.36 -10.59
C ALA A 121 -11.24 -7.69 -9.10
N GLY A 122 -11.10 -8.96 -8.71
CA GLY A 122 -11.16 -9.36 -7.30
C GLY A 122 -9.90 -8.97 -6.54
N LEU A 123 -10.02 -8.21 -5.45
CA LEU A 123 -8.91 -7.85 -4.57
C LEU A 123 -8.58 -9.03 -3.65
N SER A 124 -7.30 -9.37 -3.61
CA SER A 124 -6.78 -10.48 -2.81
C SER A 124 -5.56 -10.06 -2.00
N LEU A 125 -5.38 -10.67 -0.83
CA LEU A 125 -4.20 -10.51 0.02
C LEU A 125 -3.74 -11.88 0.48
N VAL A 126 -2.48 -12.20 0.24
CA VAL A 126 -1.84 -13.40 0.80
C VAL A 126 -0.61 -13.04 1.62
N LEU A 127 -0.43 -13.74 2.75
CA LEU A 127 0.72 -13.59 3.61
C LEU A 127 1.34 -14.96 3.91
N SER A 128 2.66 -15.06 3.75
CA SER A 128 3.45 -16.26 4.04
C SER A 128 4.52 -15.98 5.09
N SER A 129 4.70 -16.90 6.04
CA SER A 129 5.69 -16.75 7.12
C SER A 129 7.11 -17.18 6.72
N ASN A 130 7.29 -17.77 5.56
CA ASN A 130 8.56 -18.32 5.10
C ASN A 130 8.90 -17.95 3.64
N ASN A 131 8.23 -16.93 3.11
CA ASN A 131 8.42 -16.47 1.72
C ASN A 131 8.21 -17.57 0.66
N THR A 132 7.23 -18.44 0.89
CA THR A 132 6.82 -19.51 -0.04
C THR A 132 5.31 -19.45 -0.26
N SER A 133 4.79 -20.20 -1.21
CA SER A 133 3.35 -20.31 -1.48
C SER A 133 2.56 -21.06 -0.39
N SER A 134 3.11 -21.24 0.80
CA SER A 134 2.41 -21.72 1.98
C SER A 134 1.92 -20.52 2.78
N TYR A 135 0.68 -20.13 2.58
CA TYR A 135 0.10 -18.94 3.19
C TYR A 135 -0.55 -19.27 4.54
N PHE A 136 -0.29 -18.44 5.55
CA PHE A 136 -1.03 -18.47 6.81
C PHE A 136 -2.26 -17.53 6.78
N LEU A 137 -2.31 -16.65 5.79
CA LEU A 137 -3.44 -15.79 5.47
C LEU A 137 -3.64 -15.82 3.97
N ASP A 138 -4.87 -16.09 3.55
CA ASP A 138 -5.31 -16.08 2.16
C ASP A 138 -6.71 -15.47 2.11
N PHE A 139 -6.78 -14.21 1.73
CA PHE A 139 -8.01 -13.49 1.43
C PHE A 139 -8.18 -13.43 -0.08
N TRP A 140 -9.00 -14.32 -0.61
CA TRP A 140 -9.17 -14.50 -2.05
C TRP A 140 -10.39 -13.78 -2.58
N GLN A 141 -10.18 -12.75 -3.41
CA GLN A 141 -11.25 -12.00 -4.10
C GLN A 141 -12.32 -11.42 -3.15
N GLU A 142 -11.91 -10.91 -2.01
CA GLU A 142 -12.80 -10.43 -0.93
C GLU A 142 -13.55 -9.14 -1.28
N HIS A 143 -13.18 -8.48 -2.37
CA HIS A 143 -13.83 -7.29 -2.89
C HIS A 143 -13.62 -7.20 -4.40
N THR A 144 -14.65 -6.79 -5.14
CA THR A 144 -14.52 -6.47 -6.56
C THR A 144 -14.12 -5.01 -6.72
N MET A 145 -12.94 -4.76 -7.25
CA MET A 145 -12.43 -3.42 -7.51
C MET A 145 -13.23 -2.74 -8.63
N THR A 146 -13.55 -1.48 -8.43
CA THR A 146 -14.23 -0.67 -9.44
C THR A 146 -13.21 0.02 -10.34
N ILE A 147 -13.19 -0.35 -11.62
CA ILE A 147 -12.30 0.26 -12.60
C ILE A 147 -12.62 1.73 -12.78
N ASN A 148 -11.58 2.55 -13.02
CA ASN A 148 -11.68 4.01 -13.16
C ASN A 148 -12.28 4.71 -11.92
N THR A 149 -11.97 4.18 -10.73
CA THR A 149 -12.43 4.76 -9.46
C THR A 149 -11.33 4.66 -8.42
N TRP A 150 -11.06 5.75 -7.71
CA TRP A 150 -10.16 5.73 -6.56
C TRP A 150 -10.77 4.92 -5.42
N GLN A 151 -10.04 3.95 -4.94
CA GLN A 151 -10.39 3.15 -3.76
C GLN A 151 -9.24 3.16 -2.76
N HIS A 152 -9.58 3.36 -1.49
CA HIS A 152 -8.60 3.27 -0.40
C HIS A 152 -8.45 1.83 0.05
N LEU A 153 -7.23 1.33 0.04
CA LEU A 153 -6.89 -0.02 0.49
C LEU A 153 -6.10 0.08 1.80
N ALA A 154 -6.42 -0.73 2.79
CA ALA A 154 -5.62 -0.83 4.00
C ALA A 154 -5.52 -2.26 4.50
N VAL A 155 -4.30 -2.69 4.81
CA VAL A 155 -3.98 -3.94 5.50
C VAL A 155 -3.52 -3.59 6.90
N VAL A 156 -4.25 -4.08 7.90
CA VAL A 156 -4.02 -3.74 9.31
C VAL A 156 -3.79 -5.00 10.11
N ARG A 157 -2.77 -4.99 10.96
CA ARG A 157 -2.59 -5.94 12.07
C ARG A 157 -2.83 -5.22 13.38
N ASN A 158 -3.76 -5.73 14.18
CA ASN A 158 -4.04 -5.29 15.55
C ASN A 158 -3.94 -6.50 16.48
N GLY A 159 -2.86 -6.59 17.26
CA GLY A 159 -2.52 -7.81 18.00
C GLY A 159 -2.32 -8.99 17.03
N ASN A 160 -3.18 -9.99 17.13
CA ASN A 160 -3.17 -11.15 16.24
C ASN A 160 -4.26 -11.09 15.16
N VAL A 161 -5.01 -10.00 15.05
CA VAL A 161 -6.08 -9.85 14.07
C VAL A 161 -5.55 -9.11 12.84
N TYR A 162 -5.67 -9.74 11.68
CA TYR A 162 -5.38 -9.16 10.37
C TYR A 162 -6.69 -8.78 9.70
N THR A 163 -6.76 -7.58 9.14
CA THR A 163 -7.96 -7.09 8.46
C THR A 163 -7.59 -6.41 7.14
N LEU A 164 -8.31 -6.76 6.08
CA LEU A 164 -8.29 -6.05 4.80
C LEU A 164 -9.48 -5.09 4.75
N TYR A 165 -9.21 -3.81 4.55
CA TYR A 165 -10.22 -2.77 4.36
C TYR A 165 -10.19 -2.25 2.93
N VAL A 166 -11.38 -1.97 2.39
CA VAL A 166 -11.56 -1.18 1.16
C VAL A 166 -12.55 -0.06 1.47
N ASP A 167 -12.17 1.16 1.14
CA ASP A 167 -12.94 2.39 1.40
C ASP A 167 -13.43 2.47 2.86
N GLY A 168 -12.55 2.09 3.80
CA GLY A 168 -12.81 2.10 5.22
C GLY A 168 -13.75 1.01 5.72
N VAL A 169 -14.21 0.10 4.86
CA VAL A 169 -15.07 -1.03 5.22
C VAL A 169 -14.24 -2.31 5.27
N SER A 170 -14.31 -3.04 6.40
CA SER A 170 -13.69 -4.36 6.53
C SER A 170 -14.29 -5.33 5.51
N LYS A 171 -13.45 -5.94 4.68
CA LYS A 171 -13.82 -6.94 3.68
C LYS A 171 -13.50 -8.36 4.14
N ALA A 172 -12.36 -8.53 4.79
CA ALA A 172 -11.96 -9.81 5.37
C ALA A 172 -11.18 -9.60 6.66
N THR A 173 -11.29 -10.55 7.57
CA THR A 173 -10.54 -10.56 8.83
C THR A 173 -10.19 -11.99 9.23
N THR A 174 -9.02 -12.16 9.81
CA THR A 174 -8.58 -13.44 10.37
C THR A 174 -7.69 -13.23 11.59
N THR A 175 -7.54 -14.26 12.41
CA THR A 175 -6.67 -14.24 13.59
C THR A 175 -5.51 -15.20 13.38
N SER A 176 -4.28 -14.70 13.49
CA SER A 176 -3.06 -15.49 13.41
C SER A 176 -1.96 -14.86 14.25
N SER A 177 -1.23 -15.67 14.99
CA SER A 177 0.00 -15.23 15.68
C SER A 177 1.22 -15.21 14.75
N SER A 178 1.09 -15.75 13.52
CA SER A 178 2.16 -15.73 12.53
C SER A 178 2.46 -14.33 12.04
N THR A 179 3.70 -14.10 11.62
CA THR A 179 4.14 -12.90 10.91
C THR A 179 4.59 -13.30 9.51
N PHE A 180 4.39 -12.43 8.55
CA PHE A 180 4.92 -12.71 7.22
C PHE A 180 6.42 -12.44 7.13
N SER A 181 7.08 -13.09 6.19
CA SER A 181 8.50 -12.91 5.90
C SER A 181 8.67 -12.72 4.39
N SER A 182 9.28 -11.63 4.00
CA SER A 182 9.68 -11.38 2.59
C SER A 182 11.07 -11.94 2.26
N GLY A 183 11.76 -12.57 3.20
CA GLY A 183 13.15 -12.97 2.99
C GLY A 183 14.01 -11.75 2.68
N THR A 184 14.75 -11.81 1.58
CA THR A 184 15.57 -10.70 1.04
C THR A 184 14.91 -9.99 -0.13
N ASP A 185 13.67 -10.33 -0.46
CA ASP A 185 12.98 -9.74 -1.60
C ASP A 185 12.64 -8.26 -1.35
N PRO A 186 12.80 -7.41 -2.37
CA PRO A 186 12.46 -6.00 -2.25
C PRO A 186 10.96 -5.78 -2.10
N VAL A 187 10.59 -4.64 -1.56
CA VAL A 187 9.21 -4.15 -1.63
C VAL A 187 9.00 -3.51 -3.00
N GLN A 188 7.97 -3.93 -3.73
CA GLN A 188 7.66 -3.44 -5.06
C GLN A 188 6.20 -2.97 -5.15
N LEU A 189 5.99 -1.80 -5.76
CA LEU A 189 4.69 -1.25 -6.09
C LEU A 189 4.46 -1.44 -7.59
N GLY A 190 3.37 -2.13 -7.94
CA GLY A 190 2.95 -2.28 -9.31
C GLY A 190 3.48 -3.51 -10.05
N VAL A 191 4.25 -4.42 -9.39
CA VAL A 191 4.79 -5.60 -10.04
C VAL A 191 5.17 -6.68 -9.03
N TYR A 192 5.30 -7.93 -9.49
CA TYR A 192 5.95 -9.02 -8.76
C TYR A 192 7.26 -9.43 -9.44
N GLY A 193 8.34 -9.49 -8.66
CA GLY A 193 9.65 -9.94 -9.14
C GLY A 193 10.21 -9.11 -10.31
N GLY A 194 9.79 -7.86 -10.45
CA GLY A 194 10.27 -6.92 -11.46
C GLY A 194 9.69 -7.10 -12.87
N THR A 195 8.93 -8.16 -13.13
CA THR A 195 8.44 -8.44 -14.50
C THR A 195 7.05 -9.07 -14.57
N LEU A 196 6.56 -9.63 -13.48
CA LEU A 196 5.31 -10.40 -13.47
C LEU A 196 4.15 -9.56 -12.95
N TYR A 197 2.99 -9.72 -13.60
CA TYR A 197 1.72 -9.16 -13.16
C TYR A 197 1.72 -7.63 -12.99
N PRO A 198 2.19 -6.88 -14.00
CA PRO A 198 2.28 -5.43 -13.89
C PRO A 198 0.91 -4.79 -13.69
N ALA A 199 0.83 -3.83 -12.78
CA ALA A 199 -0.36 -3.05 -12.53
C ALA A 199 -0.53 -1.94 -13.58
N VAL A 200 -1.78 -1.63 -13.91
CA VAL A 200 -2.14 -0.55 -14.84
C VAL A 200 -3.07 0.43 -14.17
N GLY A 201 -2.57 1.64 -13.92
CA GLY A 201 -3.39 2.66 -13.26
C GLY A 201 -2.57 3.66 -12.44
N TYR A 202 -3.22 4.25 -11.44
CA TYR A 202 -2.64 5.33 -10.67
C TYR A 202 -2.59 4.97 -9.19
N PHE A 203 -1.47 5.27 -8.57
CA PHE A 203 -1.22 5.11 -7.15
C PHE A 203 -1.03 6.47 -6.49
N GLN A 204 -1.52 6.61 -5.27
CA GLN A 204 -1.26 7.79 -4.45
C GLN A 204 -1.20 7.41 -2.98
N ASP A 205 -0.33 8.10 -2.22
CA ASP A 205 -0.24 8.04 -0.75
C ASP A 205 -0.01 6.63 -0.17
N LEU A 206 0.98 5.87 -0.66
CA LEU A 206 1.40 4.66 0.03
C LEU A 206 2.05 5.04 1.37
N ARG A 207 1.46 4.57 2.46
CA ARG A 207 2.00 4.73 3.82
C ARG A 207 2.17 3.40 4.53
N ILE A 208 3.32 3.22 5.17
CA ILE A 208 3.60 2.09 6.05
C ILE A 208 3.81 2.63 7.46
N THR A 209 2.96 2.19 8.37
CA THR A 209 3.02 2.52 9.79
C THR A 209 3.37 1.27 10.57
N LYS A 210 4.42 1.32 11.38
CA LYS A 210 4.90 0.23 12.22
C LYS A 210 4.70 0.58 13.68
N GLY A 211 4.09 -0.31 14.46
CA GLY A 211 3.78 -0.09 15.88
C GLY A 211 2.42 0.56 16.13
N LEU A 212 1.55 0.65 15.12
CA LEU A 212 0.21 1.22 15.27
C LEU A 212 -0.76 0.61 14.26
N ALA A 213 -1.85 0.01 14.78
CA ALA A 213 -3.05 -0.29 14.03
C ALA A 213 -3.89 0.99 13.93
N ARG A 214 -3.84 1.67 12.77
CA ARG A 214 -4.56 2.95 12.58
C ARG A 214 -6.09 2.76 12.58
N TYR A 215 -6.52 1.58 12.12
CA TYR A 215 -7.93 1.24 11.95
C TYR A 215 -8.25 -0.06 12.67
N THR A 216 -9.12 -0.01 13.65
CA THR A 216 -9.55 -1.17 14.45
C THR A 216 -11.02 -1.50 14.27
N ALA A 217 -11.75 -0.70 13.46
CA ALA A 217 -13.13 -0.84 13.05
C ALA A 217 -13.31 -0.17 11.68
N ASN A 218 -14.51 -0.22 11.11
CA ASN A 218 -14.84 0.56 9.91
C ASN A 218 -14.59 2.05 10.15
N PHE A 219 -14.07 2.74 9.14
CA PHE A 219 -13.67 4.15 9.23
C PHE A 219 -14.04 4.91 7.95
N THR A 220 -14.00 6.23 8.01
CA THR A 220 -14.06 7.07 6.81
C THR A 220 -12.64 7.19 6.23
N PRO A 221 -12.44 6.85 4.95
CA PRO A 221 -11.13 7.01 4.31
C PRO A 221 -10.60 8.44 4.41
N PRO A 222 -9.29 8.65 4.36
CA PRO A 222 -8.68 9.98 4.37
C PRO A 222 -9.27 10.88 3.28
N THR A 223 -9.58 12.13 3.64
CA THR A 223 -10.15 13.14 2.73
C THR A 223 -9.10 14.13 2.22
N ALA A 224 -7.87 14.01 2.70
CA ALA A 224 -6.68 14.73 2.28
C ALA A 224 -5.51 13.74 2.18
N GLU A 225 -4.39 14.21 1.59
CA GLU A 225 -3.16 13.42 1.52
C GLU A 225 -2.75 12.89 2.89
N LEU A 226 -2.19 11.68 2.89
CA LEU A 226 -1.73 11.05 4.12
C LEU A 226 -0.54 11.82 4.70
N GLU A 227 -0.62 12.07 5.97
CA GLU A 227 0.47 12.69 6.73
C GLU A 227 1.44 11.61 7.22
N GLY A 228 2.71 11.94 7.13
CA GLY A 228 3.78 11.07 7.58
C GLY A 228 3.91 10.99 9.09
#